data_9c075bc0cde42148be4df21904c06481
#
_entry.id   9c075bc0cde42148be4df21904c06481
#
_cell.length_a   1.000
_cell.length_b   1.000
_cell.length_c   1.000
_cell.angle_alpha   90.00
_cell.angle_beta   90.00
_cell.angle_gamma   90.00
#
_symmetry.space_group_name_H-M   'P 1'
#
loop_
_entity.id
_entity.type
_entity.pdbx_description
1 polymer ?
#
loop_
_entity_poly.entity_id
_entity_poly.type
_entity_poly.pdbx_seq_one_letter_code
_entity_poly.pdbx_strand_id
1 'polypeptide(L)'
;MATKFTASQSVEIAVPEQPVPIQHYLRQPRRLVNALVDPTRIQQISEEVFRLRMRPLTFMSLSVQPTVDMRVWAESNGTIRVQSVACEILGFEYINQRFALSLQGFLAPEQVKYCTRLIGRADLQVEVDFPPPFCFTPKPILETTGNSLLKSVLLTVKQRLLHQLLADYSNWVKLPEQNLLILPNELPILNIE
;
A
#
# COMPACT_ATOMS: atom_id res chain seq x y z
N MET A 1 -13.13 27.10 4.40
CA MET A 1 -13.87 25.95 4.95
C MET A 1 -13.35 24.67 4.31
N ALA A 2 -12.78 23.80 5.09
CA ALA A 2 -12.19 22.58 4.56
C ALA A 2 -13.26 21.63 3.99
N THR A 3 -12.98 21.05 2.83
CA THR A 3 -13.79 20.01 2.21
C THR A 3 -13.13 18.67 2.47
N LYS A 4 -13.93 17.68 2.84
CA LYS A 4 -13.48 16.33 3.18
C LYS A 4 -13.84 15.35 2.09
N PHE A 5 -12.87 14.56 1.65
CA PHE A 5 -13.03 13.45 0.72
C PHE A 5 -12.68 12.13 1.39
N THR A 6 -13.38 11.08 1.04
CA THR A 6 -13.14 9.73 1.59
C THR A 6 -13.30 8.67 0.52
N ALA A 7 -12.48 7.63 0.61
CA ALA A 7 -12.65 6.40 -0.15
C ALA A 7 -12.13 5.21 0.64
N SER A 8 -12.73 4.05 0.41
CA SER A 8 -12.30 2.77 0.98
C SER A 8 -12.28 1.70 -0.10
N GLN A 9 -11.32 0.78 0.00
CA GLN A 9 -11.26 -0.42 -0.84
C GLN A 9 -10.91 -1.63 0.02
N SER A 10 -11.55 -2.74 -0.29
CA SER A 10 -11.25 -4.05 0.29
C SER A 10 -10.76 -4.99 -0.78
N VAL A 11 -9.95 -5.98 -0.39
CA VAL A 11 -9.40 -6.99 -1.27
C VAL A 11 -9.41 -8.34 -0.58
N GLU A 12 -9.66 -9.38 -1.36
CA GLU A 12 -9.48 -10.77 -0.99
C GLU A 12 -8.70 -11.47 -2.10
N ILE A 13 -7.60 -12.14 -1.76
CA ILE A 13 -6.70 -12.78 -2.70
C ILE A 13 -6.48 -14.22 -2.27
N ALA A 14 -6.82 -15.18 -3.12
CA ALA A 14 -6.42 -16.57 -2.94
C ALA A 14 -4.91 -16.70 -3.17
N VAL A 15 -4.20 -17.26 -2.20
CA VAL A 15 -2.75 -17.44 -2.24
C VAL A 15 -2.46 -18.85 -2.75
N PRO A 16 -1.71 -19.02 -3.86
CA PRO A 16 -1.26 -20.32 -4.31
C PRO A 16 -0.38 -20.99 -3.26
N GLU A 17 -0.48 -22.29 -3.12
CA GLU A 17 0.42 -23.06 -2.26
C GLU A 17 1.86 -22.96 -2.79
N GLN A 18 2.77 -22.60 -1.90
CA GLN A 18 4.21 -22.44 -2.18
C GLN A 18 5.01 -23.11 -1.05
N PRO A 19 6.26 -23.56 -1.32
CA PRO A 19 7.12 -24.16 -0.30
C PRO A 19 7.40 -23.26 0.91
N VAL A 20 7.45 -21.94 0.71
CA VAL A 20 7.62 -20.96 1.78
C VAL A 20 6.31 -20.22 2.01
N PRO A 21 5.76 -20.21 3.24
CA PRO A 21 4.51 -19.52 3.55
C PRO A 21 4.57 -18.02 3.25
N ILE A 22 3.45 -17.45 2.80
CA ILE A 22 3.37 -16.04 2.41
C ILE A 22 3.68 -15.10 3.59
N GLN A 23 3.48 -15.52 4.83
CA GLN A 23 3.82 -14.74 6.03
C GLN A 23 5.30 -14.32 6.05
N HIS A 24 6.21 -15.17 5.55
CA HIS A 24 7.64 -14.84 5.45
C HIS A 24 7.90 -13.75 4.40
N TYR A 25 7.19 -13.79 3.28
CA TYR A 25 7.25 -12.77 2.25
C TYR A 25 6.72 -11.43 2.77
N LEU A 26 5.60 -11.43 3.47
CA LEU A 26 4.97 -10.23 4.02
C LEU A 26 5.82 -9.51 5.06
N ARG A 27 6.77 -10.19 5.69
CA ARG A 27 7.74 -9.57 6.62
C ARG A 27 8.83 -8.74 5.94
N GLN A 28 8.72 -8.52 4.64
CA GLN A 28 9.65 -7.71 3.85
C GLN A 28 8.94 -6.47 3.31
N PRO A 29 8.80 -5.40 4.11
CA PRO A 29 8.02 -4.21 3.75
C PRO A 29 8.45 -3.58 2.43
N ARG A 30 9.77 -3.48 2.19
CA ARG A 30 10.32 -2.92 0.95
C ARG A 30 9.83 -3.67 -0.29
N ARG A 31 9.83 -5.00 -0.23
CA ARG A 31 9.41 -5.83 -1.35
C ARG A 31 7.92 -5.67 -1.63
N LEU A 32 7.12 -5.65 -0.57
CA LEU A 32 5.69 -5.41 -0.65
C LEU A 32 5.38 -4.02 -1.25
N VAL A 33 6.03 -2.98 -0.77
CA VAL A 33 5.83 -1.61 -1.29
C VAL A 33 6.20 -1.53 -2.77
N ASN A 34 7.29 -2.17 -3.19
CA ASN A 34 7.69 -2.25 -4.61
C ASN A 34 6.68 -3.01 -5.48
N ALA A 35 5.98 -4.00 -4.92
CA ALA A 35 4.91 -4.69 -5.64
C ALA A 35 3.64 -3.83 -5.77
N LEU A 36 3.34 -2.98 -4.78
CA LEU A 36 2.12 -2.16 -4.75
C LEU A 36 2.23 -0.87 -5.57
N VAL A 37 3.42 -0.31 -5.65
CA VAL A 37 3.66 1.00 -6.26
C VAL A 37 4.79 0.89 -7.28
N ASP A 38 4.86 1.85 -8.19
CA ASP A 38 5.95 1.94 -9.17
C ASP A 38 7.30 2.17 -8.42
N PRO A 39 8.25 1.23 -8.50
CA PRO A 39 9.51 1.32 -7.78
C PRO A 39 10.33 2.57 -8.09
N THR A 40 10.14 3.15 -9.27
CA THR A 40 10.85 4.39 -9.69
C THR A 40 10.38 5.62 -8.92
N ARG A 41 9.25 5.53 -8.22
CA ARG A 41 8.60 6.61 -7.47
C ARG A 41 8.71 6.45 -5.96
N ILE A 42 9.42 5.44 -5.50
CA ILE A 42 9.59 5.12 -4.08
C ILE A 42 11.00 5.45 -3.64
N GLN A 43 11.11 6.11 -2.50
CA GLN A 43 12.35 6.30 -1.78
C GLN A 43 12.20 5.74 -0.37
N GLN A 44 13.05 4.81 0.01
CA GLN A 44 13.09 4.33 1.39
C GLN A 44 13.78 5.36 2.28
N ILE A 45 13.08 5.84 3.31
CA ILE A 45 13.56 6.81 4.28
C ILE A 45 14.16 6.10 5.49
N SER A 46 13.51 5.04 5.96
CA SER A 46 13.95 4.17 7.04
C SER A 46 13.48 2.73 6.80
N GLU A 47 13.73 1.83 7.74
CA GLU A 47 13.30 0.41 7.59
C GLU A 47 11.81 0.26 7.30
N GLU A 48 10.98 1.09 7.89
CA GLU A 48 9.52 1.01 7.78
C GLU A 48 8.89 2.20 7.06
N VAL A 49 9.64 3.28 6.78
CA VAL A 49 9.10 4.50 6.19
C VAL A 49 9.54 4.66 4.75
N PHE A 50 8.58 4.83 3.88
CA PHE A 50 8.75 4.96 2.43
C PHE A 50 8.09 6.24 1.94
N ARG A 51 8.86 7.03 1.18
CA ARG A 51 8.37 8.22 0.49
C ARG A 51 7.90 7.85 -0.90
N LEU A 52 6.63 8.11 -1.16
CA LEU A 52 6.00 7.86 -2.44
C LEU A 52 5.73 9.18 -3.14
N ARG A 53 6.32 9.36 -4.34
CA ARG A 53 5.99 10.46 -5.26
C ARG A 53 4.85 9.99 -6.17
N MET A 54 3.66 10.49 -5.94
CA MET A 54 2.51 10.14 -6.78
C MET A 54 2.64 10.77 -8.16
N ARG A 55 1.93 10.19 -9.12
CA ARG A 55 1.74 10.85 -10.42
C ARG A 55 0.91 12.10 -10.23
N PRO A 56 1.07 13.12 -11.09
CA PRO A 56 0.18 14.26 -11.07
C PRO A 56 -1.28 13.82 -11.11
N LEU A 57 -2.08 14.35 -10.20
CA LEU A 57 -3.50 14.11 -10.11
C LEU A 57 -4.24 15.37 -10.55
N THR A 58 -5.21 15.20 -11.41
CA THR A 58 -6.06 16.31 -11.86
C THR A 58 -7.36 16.30 -11.09
N PHE A 59 -7.63 17.40 -10.40
CA PHE A 59 -8.89 17.66 -9.73
C PHE A 59 -9.51 18.91 -10.35
N MET A 60 -10.60 18.76 -11.11
CA MET A 60 -11.18 19.81 -11.94
C MET A 60 -10.12 20.40 -12.91
N SER A 61 -9.74 21.66 -12.76
CA SER A 61 -8.66 22.30 -13.54
C SER A 61 -7.34 22.42 -12.75
N LEU A 62 -7.26 21.88 -11.54
CA LEU A 62 -6.04 21.83 -10.74
C LEU A 62 -5.27 20.55 -11.03
N SER A 63 -3.97 20.68 -11.27
CA SER A 63 -3.04 19.56 -11.28
C SER A 63 -2.15 19.65 -10.05
N VAL A 64 -2.18 18.61 -9.23
CA VAL A 64 -1.39 18.51 -7.99
C VAL A 64 -0.57 17.24 -7.99
N GLN A 65 0.63 17.31 -7.42
CA GLN A 65 1.49 16.13 -7.28
C GLN A 65 1.80 15.88 -5.82
N PRO A 66 1.07 14.94 -5.18
CA PRO A 66 1.31 14.58 -3.80
C PRO A 66 2.59 13.77 -3.63
N THR A 67 3.32 14.04 -2.55
CA THR A 67 4.39 13.20 -2.01
C THR A 67 3.95 12.73 -0.64
N VAL A 68 3.84 11.42 -0.44
CA VAL A 68 3.31 10.83 0.79
C VAL A 68 4.38 9.98 1.45
N ASP A 69 4.64 10.23 2.72
CA ASP A 69 5.46 9.36 3.55
C ASP A 69 4.54 8.35 4.25
N MET A 70 4.80 7.07 4.02
CA MET A 70 4.02 5.97 4.57
C MET A 70 4.90 5.09 5.44
N ARG A 71 4.42 4.77 6.63
CA ARG A 71 4.97 3.69 7.45
C ARG A 71 4.30 2.39 7.06
N VAL A 72 5.13 1.38 6.78
CA VAL A 72 4.70 0.01 6.47
C VAL A 72 5.45 -0.96 7.37
N TRP A 73 4.74 -1.73 8.16
CA TRP A 73 5.35 -2.68 9.10
C TRP A 73 4.56 -4.00 9.17
N ALA A 74 5.24 -5.04 9.60
CA ALA A 74 4.63 -6.34 9.82
C ALA A 74 4.40 -6.57 11.32
N GLU A 75 3.20 -7.02 11.67
CA GLU A 75 2.88 -7.53 13.00
C GLU A 75 3.38 -8.98 13.17
N SER A 76 3.45 -9.45 14.41
CA SER A 76 3.93 -10.80 14.73
C SER A 76 3.11 -11.93 14.07
N ASN A 77 1.82 -11.69 13.83
CA ASN A 77 0.91 -12.62 13.15
C ASN A 77 1.04 -12.62 11.61
N GLY A 78 1.94 -11.83 11.05
CA GLY A 78 2.12 -11.67 9.59
C GLY A 78 1.22 -10.64 8.95
N THR A 79 0.38 -9.93 9.71
CA THR A 79 -0.42 -8.82 9.19
C THR A 79 0.49 -7.63 8.86
N ILE A 80 0.35 -7.12 7.66
CA ILE A 80 0.98 -5.85 7.24
C ILE A 80 0.05 -4.70 7.59
N ARG A 81 0.63 -3.66 8.17
CA ARG A 81 -0.03 -2.37 8.42
C ARG A 81 0.59 -1.28 7.58
N VAL A 82 -0.24 -0.38 7.12
CA VAL A 82 0.16 0.82 6.38
C VAL A 82 -0.51 2.03 7.00
N GLN A 83 0.27 3.09 7.21
CA GLN A 83 -0.22 4.36 7.74
C GLN A 83 0.54 5.53 7.11
N SER A 84 -0.18 6.56 6.67
CA SER A 84 0.46 7.82 6.26
C SER A 84 1.05 8.53 7.47
N VAL A 85 2.26 9.05 7.31
CA VAL A 85 3.00 9.79 8.34
C VAL A 85 3.04 11.27 8.02
N ALA A 86 3.26 11.60 6.75
CA ALA A 86 3.30 12.96 6.25
C ALA A 86 2.84 13.01 4.79
N CYS A 87 2.35 14.15 4.36
CA CYS A 87 2.03 14.41 2.97
C CYS A 87 2.38 15.85 2.61
N GLU A 88 2.96 16.02 1.43
CA GLU A 88 3.30 17.31 0.85
C GLU A 88 2.74 17.41 -0.55
N ILE A 89 2.16 18.56 -0.89
CA ILE A 89 1.69 18.87 -2.24
C ILE A 89 2.72 19.77 -2.92
N LEU A 90 3.42 19.23 -3.90
CA LEU A 90 4.42 19.97 -4.65
C LEU A 90 3.75 20.88 -5.69
N GLY A 91 4.31 22.09 -5.85
CA GLY A 91 3.94 23.04 -6.89
C GLY A 91 2.76 23.94 -6.57
N PHE A 92 2.12 23.81 -5.42
CA PHE A 92 0.98 24.64 -5.03
C PHE A 92 0.94 24.92 -3.52
N GLU A 93 1.71 25.90 -3.07
CA GLU A 93 1.92 26.20 -1.66
C GLU A 93 0.63 26.53 -0.90
N TYR A 94 -0.33 27.20 -1.54
CA TYR A 94 -1.62 27.50 -0.92
C TYR A 94 -2.36 26.21 -0.47
N ILE A 95 -2.40 25.21 -1.34
CA ILE A 95 -3.02 23.93 -1.04
C ILE A 95 -2.17 23.17 -0.03
N ASN A 96 -0.84 23.16 -0.20
CA ASN A 96 0.06 22.44 0.68
C ASN A 96 -0.13 22.78 2.16
N GLN A 97 -0.32 24.06 2.47
CA GLN A 97 -0.56 24.52 3.84
C GLN A 97 -1.95 24.18 4.40
N ARG A 98 -2.89 23.82 3.53
CA ARG A 98 -4.32 23.58 3.85
C ARG A 98 -4.79 22.20 3.45
N PHE A 99 -3.84 21.27 3.37
CA PHE A 99 -4.09 19.90 2.95
C PHE A 99 -3.70 18.94 4.06
N ALA A 100 -4.56 17.98 4.34
CA ALA A 100 -4.27 16.87 5.23
C ALA A 100 -4.70 15.56 4.56
N LEU A 101 -3.84 14.55 4.64
CA LEU A 101 -4.11 13.21 4.14
C LEU A 101 -3.94 12.20 5.27
N SER A 102 -4.90 11.31 5.39
CA SER A 102 -4.85 10.15 6.27
C SER A 102 -5.12 8.89 5.46
N LEU A 103 -4.14 8.03 5.38
CA LEU A 103 -4.25 6.69 4.82
C LEU A 103 -3.99 5.68 5.93
N GLN A 104 -4.88 4.71 6.08
CA GLN A 104 -4.72 3.56 6.94
C GLN A 104 -5.11 2.31 6.17
N GLY A 105 -4.35 1.23 6.35
CA GLY A 105 -4.65 -0.02 5.70
C GLY A 105 -3.99 -1.21 6.38
N PHE A 106 -4.49 -2.38 6.03
CA PHE A 106 -3.88 -3.64 6.43
C PHE A 106 -4.01 -4.69 5.33
N LEU A 107 -3.14 -5.68 5.40
CA LEU A 107 -3.19 -6.90 4.60
C LEU A 107 -2.83 -8.07 5.52
N ALA A 108 -3.78 -8.96 5.76
CA ALA A 108 -3.64 -10.07 6.71
C ALA A 108 -3.75 -11.42 6.01
N PRO A 109 -2.84 -12.37 6.29
CA PRO A 109 -2.99 -13.74 5.87
C PRO A 109 -4.04 -14.44 6.76
N GLU A 110 -4.98 -15.12 6.13
CA GLU A 110 -6.01 -15.90 6.79
C GLU A 110 -5.98 -17.34 6.29
N GLN A 111 -5.92 -18.28 7.22
CA GLN A 111 -6.00 -19.70 6.90
C GLN A 111 -7.47 -20.14 6.88
N VAL A 112 -7.94 -20.64 5.73
CA VAL A 112 -9.30 -21.16 5.57
C VAL A 112 -9.21 -22.62 5.13
N LYS A 113 -9.50 -23.54 6.05
CA LYS A 113 -9.35 -24.98 5.82
C LYS A 113 -7.94 -25.33 5.34
N TYR A 114 -7.79 -25.68 4.07
CA TYR A 114 -6.52 -26.06 3.46
C TYR A 114 -5.91 -24.97 2.58
N CYS A 115 -6.52 -23.78 2.53
CA CYS A 115 -6.11 -22.69 1.67
C CYS A 115 -5.72 -21.47 2.51
N THR A 116 -4.74 -20.72 2.02
CA THR A 116 -4.42 -19.39 2.56
C THR A 116 -5.00 -18.31 1.63
N ARG A 117 -5.60 -17.29 2.22
CA ARG A 117 -6.02 -16.09 1.51
C ARG A 117 -5.47 -14.84 2.19
N LEU A 118 -5.32 -13.78 1.44
CA LEU A 118 -5.01 -12.46 1.97
C LEU A 118 -6.29 -11.62 1.98
N ILE A 119 -6.57 -11.03 3.13
CA ILE A 119 -7.65 -10.08 3.31
C ILE A 119 -7.05 -8.72 3.58
N GLY A 120 -7.50 -7.71 2.87
CA GLY A 120 -7.01 -6.36 3.05
C GLY A 120 -8.08 -5.31 2.95
N ARG A 121 -7.79 -4.15 3.55
CA ARG A 121 -8.60 -2.95 3.45
C ARG A 121 -7.72 -1.72 3.55
N ALA A 122 -8.06 -0.71 2.78
CA ALA A 122 -7.46 0.61 2.86
C ALA A 122 -8.55 1.68 2.94
N ASP A 123 -8.39 2.61 3.87
CA ASP A 123 -9.25 3.78 4.06
C ASP A 123 -8.41 5.04 3.84
N LEU A 124 -8.84 5.88 2.91
CA LEU A 124 -8.17 7.12 2.51
C LEU A 124 -9.08 8.30 2.77
N GLN A 125 -8.57 9.28 3.49
CA GLN A 125 -9.26 10.53 3.77
C GLN A 125 -8.37 11.70 3.39
N VAL A 126 -8.94 12.71 2.76
CA VAL A 126 -8.28 13.96 2.43
C VAL A 126 -9.16 15.11 2.89
N GLU A 127 -8.54 16.09 3.54
CA GLU A 127 -9.15 17.38 3.86
C GLU A 127 -8.37 18.48 3.15
N VAL A 128 -9.06 19.36 2.47
CA VAL A 128 -8.45 20.45 1.73
C VAL A 128 -9.32 21.69 1.74
N ASP A 129 -8.70 22.86 1.89
CA ASP A 129 -9.35 24.16 1.74
C ASP A 129 -8.95 24.75 0.38
N PHE A 130 -9.94 24.89 -0.49
CA PHE A 130 -9.70 25.29 -1.87
C PHE A 130 -9.55 26.81 -2.04
N PRO A 131 -8.63 27.25 -2.91
CA PRO A 131 -8.53 28.65 -3.29
C PRO A 131 -9.69 29.07 -4.21
N PRO A 132 -9.98 30.39 -4.31
CA PRO A 132 -10.81 30.87 -5.39
C PRO A 132 -10.23 30.53 -6.78
N PRO A 133 -11.06 30.20 -7.79
CA PRO A 133 -12.53 30.21 -7.77
C PRO A 133 -13.19 28.93 -7.25
N PHE A 134 -12.42 27.89 -6.89
CA PHE A 134 -12.95 26.56 -6.54
C PHE A 134 -13.80 26.58 -5.26
N CYS A 135 -13.52 27.48 -4.33
CA CYS A 135 -14.33 27.63 -3.11
C CYS A 135 -15.79 28.06 -3.39
N PHE A 136 -16.08 28.55 -4.60
CA PHE A 136 -17.46 28.88 -5.04
C PHE A 136 -18.18 27.67 -5.67
N THR A 137 -17.50 26.57 -5.91
CA THR A 137 -18.12 25.35 -6.41
C THR A 137 -19.01 24.74 -5.33
N PRO A 138 -20.25 24.34 -5.68
CA PRO A 138 -21.14 23.71 -4.70
C PRO A 138 -20.47 22.48 -4.03
N LYS A 139 -20.58 22.42 -2.71
CA LYS A 139 -19.94 21.38 -1.89
C LYS A 139 -20.25 19.95 -2.37
N PRO A 140 -21.49 19.57 -2.77
CA PRO A 140 -21.78 18.24 -3.28
C PRO A 140 -20.97 17.87 -4.53
N ILE A 141 -20.68 18.84 -5.42
CA ILE A 141 -19.88 18.62 -6.61
C ILE A 141 -18.42 18.38 -6.24
N LEU A 142 -17.85 19.19 -5.33
CA LEU A 142 -16.50 19.00 -4.81
C LEU A 142 -16.35 17.62 -4.17
N GLU A 143 -17.27 17.24 -3.29
CA GLU A 143 -17.22 15.97 -2.57
C GLU A 143 -17.34 14.78 -3.52
N THR A 144 -18.26 14.79 -4.47
CA THR A 144 -18.42 13.71 -5.45
C THR A 144 -17.20 13.55 -6.31
N THR A 145 -16.63 14.65 -6.81
CA THR A 145 -15.42 14.63 -7.65
C THR A 145 -14.22 14.14 -6.85
N GLY A 146 -14.02 14.66 -5.64
CA GLY A 146 -12.91 14.26 -4.77
C GLY A 146 -12.99 12.81 -4.34
N ASN A 147 -14.15 12.34 -3.91
CA ASN A 147 -14.36 10.94 -3.53
C ASN A 147 -14.09 9.99 -4.71
N SER A 148 -14.51 10.37 -5.93
CA SER A 148 -14.24 9.59 -7.15
C SER A 148 -12.75 9.53 -7.46
N LEU A 149 -12.02 10.63 -7.29
CA LEU A 149 -10.57 10.67 -7.47
C LEU A 149 -9.87 9.74 -6.47
N LEU A 150 -10.19 9.82 -5.18
CA LEU A 150 -9.60 8.96 -4.16
C LEU A 150 -9.92 7.48 -4.41
N LYS A 151 -11.13 7.19 -4.84
CA LYS A 151 -11.54 5.83 -5.21
C LYS A 151 -10.70 5.29 -6.37
N SER A 152 -10.43 6.09 -7.39
CA SER A 152 -9.60 5.69 -8.53
C SER A 152 -8.15 5.43 -8.12
N VAL A 153 -7.59 6.21 -7.20
CA VAL A 153 -6.26 5.98 -6.63
C VAL A 153 -6.20 4.63 -5.92
N LEU A 154 -7.14 4.35 -5.02
CA LEU A 154 -7.19 3.08 -4.29
C LEU A 154 -7.44 1.88 -5.21
N LEU A 155 -8.25 2.03 -6.26
CA LEU A 155 -8.47 0.99 -7.27
C LEU A 155 -7.18 0.65 -8.03
N THR A 156 -6.38 1.65 -8.37
CA THR A 156 -5.09 1.43 -9.02
C THR A 156 -4.14 0.63 -8.13
N VAL A 157 -4.06 0.96 -6.85
CA VAL A 157 -3.26 0.19 -5.87
C VAL A 157 -3.78 -1.23 -5.73
N LYS A 158 -5.10 -1.41 -5.63
CA LYS A 158 -5.75 -2.73 -5.56
C LYS A 158 -5.43 -3.58 -6.77
N GLN A 159 -5.51 -3.04 -7.98
CA GLN A 159 -5.19 -3.75 -9.22
C GLN A 159 -3.71 -4.19 -9.24
N ARG A 160 -2.79 -3.32 -8.84
CA ARG A 160 -1.38 -3.68 -8.71
C ARG A 160 -1.17 -4.78 -7.67
N LEU A 161 -1.83 -4.69 -6.53
CA LEU A 161 -1.77 -5.73 -5.50
C LEU A 161 -2.19 -7.08 -6.06
N LEU A 162 -3.32 -7.14 -6.75
CA LEU A 162 -3.85 -8.37 -7.34
C LEU A 162 -2.92 -9.00 -8.39
N HIS A 163 -2.22 -8.18 -9.19
CA HIS A 163 -1.40 -8.66 -10.29
C HIS A 163 0.08 -8.84 -9.92
N GLN A 164 0.64 -7.97 -9.08
CA GLN A 164 2.07 -7.93 -8.83
C GLN A 164 2.50 -8.70 -7.58
N LEU A 165 1.67 -8.70 -6.53
CA LEU A 165 2.05 -9.30 -5.25
C LEU A 165 2.29 -10.81 -5.38
N LEU A 166 1.37 -11.54 -5.97
CA LEU A 166 1.50 -13.00 -6.12
C LEU A 166 2.62 -13.38 -7.09
N ALA A 167 2.83 -12.60 -8.16
CA ALA A 167 3.93 -12.80 -9.09
C ALA A 167 5.29 -12.58 -8.40
N ASP A 168 5.42 -11.51 -7.62
CA ASP A 168 6.65 -11.24 -6.86
C ASP A 168 6.87 -12.28 -5.76
N TYR A 169 5.82 -12.70 -5.06
CA TYR A 169 5.90 -13.79 -4.07
C TYR A 169 6.39 -15.09 -4.71
N SER A 170 5.84 -15.49 -5.85
CA SER A 170 6.27 -16.70 -6.54
C SER A 170 7.72 -16.62 -7.01
N ASN A 171 8.18 -15.46 -7.44
CA ASN A 171 9.58 -15.24 -7.82
C ASN A 171 10.51 -15.24 -6.60
N TRP A 172 10.07 -14.63 -5.50
CA TRP A 172 10.85 -14.58 -4.26
C TRP A 172 11.08 -15.98 -3.67
N VAL A 173 10.09 -16.86 -3.68
CA VAL A 173 10.20 -18.24 -3.19
C VAL A 173 11.27 -19.03 -3.95
N LYS A 174 11.52 -18.70 -5.22
CA LYS A 174 12.51 -19.37 -6.07
C LYS A 174 13.95 -18.89 -5.83
N LEU A 175 14.17 -17.84 -5.04
CA LEU A 175 15.51 -17.35 -4.74
C LEU A 175 16.30 -18.39 -3.92
N PRO A 176 17.62 -18.57 -4.19
CA PRO A 176 18.45 -19.58 -3.49
C PRO A 176 18.46 -19.42 -1.97
N GLU A 177 18.40 -18.19 -1.47
CA GLU A 177 18.37 -17.86 -0.04
C GLU A 177 17.11 -18.42 0.67
N GLN A 178 16.02 -18.59 -0.06
CA GLN A 178 14.77 -19.10 0.48
C GLN A 178 14.74 -20.63 0.51
N ASN A 179 15.56 -21.30 -0.28
CA ASN A 179 15.67 -22.77 -0.25
C ASN A 179 16.17 -23.30 1.09
N LEU A 180 16.89 -22.49 1.87
CA LEU A 180 17.32 -22.83 3.22
C LEU A 180 16.16 -22.93 4.22
N LEU A 181 15.04 -22.25 3.94
CA LEU A 181 13.83 -22.31 4.77
C LEU A 181 12.99 -23.56 4.48
N ILE A 182 13.26 -24.27 3.40
CA ILE A 182 12.50 -25.44 2.92
C ILE A 182 13.11 -26.74 3.44
N LEU A 183 14.40 -26.75 3.85
CA LEU A 183 15.07 -27.94 4.31
C LEU A 183 14.43 -28.40 5.63
N PRO A 184 13.86 -29.62 5.69
CA PRO A 184 13.48 -30.21 6.94
C PRO A 184 14.72 -30.38 7.80
N ASN A 185 14.57 -30.28 9.11
CA ASN A 185 15.59 -30.43 10.14
C ASN A 185 16.03 -31.93 10.25
N GLU A 186 16.46 -32.52 9.15
CA GLU A 186 17.14 -33.81 9.15
C GLU A 186 18.63 -33.57 9.32
N LEU A 187 19.03 -33.51 10.56
CA LEU A 187 20.44 -33.71 10.91
C LEU A 187 20.83 -35.13 10.46
N PRO A 188 21.87 -35.31 9.63
CA PRO A 188 22.37 -36.63 9.38
C PRO A 188 22.91 -37.19 10.70
N ILE A 189 22.33 -38.30 11.12
CA ILE A 189 22.89 -39.09 12.22
C ILE A 189 24.23 -39.64 11.70
N LEU A 190 25.31 -39.02 12.12
CA LEU A 190 26.65 -39.56 11.95
C LEU A 190 26.73 -40.82 12.82
N ASN A 191 26.50 -41.94 12.19
CA ASN A 191 26.93 -43.24 12.77
C ASN A 191 28.45 -43.23 12.79
N ILE A 192 29.00 -43.04 13.97
CA ILE A 192 30.42 -43.34 14.28
C ILE A 192 30.44 -44.81 14.73
N GLU A 193 30.95 -45.67 13.84
CA GLU A 193 31.54 -46.95 14.23
C GLU A 193 33.04 -46.77 14.52
#